data_e7a835c45931f18df2f7ef651dc7dfeb
#
_entry.id   e7a835c45931f18df2f7ef651dc7dfeb
#
_cell.length_a   1.000
_cell.length_b   1.000
_cell.length_c   1.000
_cell.angle_alpha   90.00
_cell.angle_beta   90.00
_cell.angle_gamma   90.00
#
_symmetry.space_group_name_H-M   'P 1'
#
loop_
_entity.id
_entity.type
_entity.pdbx_description
1 polymer ?
#
loop_
_entity_poly.entity_id
_entity_poly.type
_entity_poly.pdbx_seq_one_letter_code
_entity_poly.pdbx_strand_id
1 'polypeptide(L)'
;PQEDEALAVIEARAYEVGATCKIYGQHWHIWEENGRLVFQDENGLLDLPLPKLIGAHQIQNAGIALATLRYLGKENSSFEGAMLNADWPARMQRLRKGILTSLAPSAEIWLDGGHNKAAGYALSEAVGRLQSRKLFLIVGMLNTKDIMGYMKPLLSRSTNLYGVSIPGEAATMTAEETVKIARDVGFEAVISEDVESAIRDIIKQDDNARILICGSLYLAGNILQKNS
;
A
#
# COMPACT_ATOMS: atom_id res chain seq x y z
N PRO A 1 -14.94 1.12 6.61
CA PRO A 1 -16.23 1.14 5.94
C PRO A 1 -16.35 -0.04 4.98
N GLN A 2 -17.59 -0.50 4.76
CA GLN A 2 -17.93 -1.55 3.82
C GLN A 2 -19.03 -1.01 2.91
N GLU A 3 -19.15 -1.56 1.71
CA GLU A 3 -20.30 -1.35 0.85
C GLU A 3 -21.53 -2.02 1.47
N ASP A 4 -22.72 -1.48 1.25
CA ASP A 4 -23.97 -1.92 1.89
C ASP A 4 -24.25 -3.43 1.69
N GLU A 5 -23.99 -3.95 0.48
CA GLU A 5 -24.17 -5.38 0.18
C GLU A 5 -23.22 -6.27 1.00
N ALA A 6 -21.95 -5.86 1.12
CA ALA A 6 -20.97 -6.58 1.90
C ALA A 6 -21.28 -6.50 3.40
N LEU A 7 -21.73 -5.33 3.87
CA LEU A 7 -22.15 -5.12 5.25
C LEU A 7 -23.32 -6.02 5.63
N ALA A 8 -24.35 -6.10 4.78
CA ALA A 8 -25.50 -6.96 5.02
C ALA A 8 -25.12 -8.45 5.18
N VAL A 9 -24.18 -8.94 4.37
CA VAL A 9 -23.67 -10.32 4.49
C VAL A 9 -22.93 -10.52 5.81
N ILE A 10 -22.10 -9.56 6.21
CA ILE A 10 -21.34 -9.60 7.46
C ILE A 10 -22.30 -9.61 8.67
N GLU A 11 -23.31 -8.73 8.67
CA GLU A 11 -24.30 -8.64 9.75
C GLU A 11 -25.14 -9.92 9.86
N ALA A 12 -25.62 -10.46 8.74
CA ALA A 12 -26.35 -11.72 8.72
C ALA A 12 -25.50 -12.86 9.31
N ARG A 13 -24.23 -12.96 8.90
CA ARG A 13 -23.33 -13.98 9.42
C ARG A 13 -23.03 -13.79 10.90
N ALA A 14 -22.82 -12.55 11.34
CA ALA A 14 -22.60 -12.25 12.75
C ALA A 14 -23.80 -12.67 13.60
N TYR A 15 -25.02 -12.38 13.13
CA TYR A 15 -26.26 -12.80 13.80
C TYR A 15 -26.33 -14.33 13.92
N GLU A 16 -26.08 -15.07 12.85
CA GLU A 16 -26.10 -16.54 12.84
C GLU A 16 -25.14 -17.17 13.86
N VAL A 17 -23.96 -16.59 14.04
CA VAL A 17 -22.92 -17.12 14.94
C VAL A 17 -22.91 -16.47 16.33
N GLY A 18 -23.82 -15.52 16.59
CA GLY A 18 -23.87 -14.79 17.84
C GLY A 18 -22.71 -13.83 18.08
N ALA A 19 -22.06 -13.33 17.02
CA ALA A 19 -20.94 -12.40 17.12
C ALA A 19 -21.41 -10.95 17.23
N THR A 20 -20.72 -10.14 18.05
CA THR A 20 -20.99 -8.70 18.14
C THR A 20 -20.35 -7.96 16.97
N CYS A 21 -21.14 -7.16 16.26
CA CYS A 21 -20.64 -6.24 15.24
C CYS A 21 -20.42 -4.84 15.79
N LYS A 22 -19.24 -4.28 15.56
CA LYS A 22 -18.90 -2.87 15.80
C LYS A 22 -18.63 -2.19 14.47
N ILE A 23 -19.66 -1.53 13.92
CA ILE A 23 -19.70 -1.05 12.53
C ILE A 23 -19.25 0.41 12.49
N TYR A 24 -18.36 0.73 11.54
CA TYR A 24 -17.97 2.10 11.22
C TYR A 24 -19.18 2.93 10.76
N GLY A 25 -19.28 4.14 11.24
CA GLY A 25 -20.41 5.04 10.92
C GLY A 25 -21.65 4.84 11.81
N GLN A 26 -21.73 3.72 12.55
CA GLN A 26 -22.80 3.44 13.50
C GLN A 26 -22.30 3.40 14.96
N HIS A 27 -21.26 2.61 15.21
CA HIS A 27 -20.75 2.37 16.57
C HIS A 27 -19.45 3.12 16.85
N TRP A 28 -18.70 3.47 15.81
CA TRP A 28 -17.48 4.23 15.92
C TRP A 28 -17.19 5.04 14.64
N HIS A 29 -16.42 6.11 14.81
CA HIS A 29 -15.98 7.00 13.73
C HIS A 29 -14.49 7.26 13.87
N ILE A 30 -13.81 7.58 12.75
CA ILE A 30 -12.42 7.98 12.74
C ILE A 30 -12.18 8.96 11.60
N TRP A 31 -11.36 9.99 11.87
CA TRP A 31 -10.95 10.99 10.87
C TRP A 31 -9.62 11.63 11.26
N GLU A 32 -9.01 12.30 10.31
CA GLU A 32 -7.86 13.17 10.53
C GLU A 32 -8.37 14.61 10.75
N GLU A 33 -7.89 15.25 11.80
CA GLU A 33 -8.21 16.64 12.09
C GLU A 33 -6.96 17.35 12.62
N ASN A 34 -6.57 18.45 12.00
CA ASN A 34 -5.39 19.25 12.39
C ASN A 34 -4.10 18.44 12.54
N GLY A 35 -3.89 17.44 11.68
CA GLY A 35 -2.71 16.56 11.72
C GLY A 35 -2.71 15.54 12.86
N ARG A 36 -3.86 15.31 13.46
CA ARG A 36 -4.07 14.30 14.49
C ARG A 36 -5.16 13.31 14.09
N LEU A 37 -5.15 12.13 14.70
CA LEU A 37 -6.14 11.09 14.52
C LEU A 37 -7.21 11.23 15.58
N VAL A 38 -8.44 11.50 15.18
CA VAL A 38 -9.59 11.54 16.09
C VAL A 38 -10.39 10.26 15.91
N PHE A 39 -10.58 9.52 17.02
CA PHE A 39 -11.43 8.35 17.07
C PHE A 39 -12.55 8.58 18.09
N GLN A 40 -13.78 8.20 17.76
CA GLN A 40 -14.96 8.36 18.62
C GLN A 40 -15.80 7.08 18.63
N ASP A 41 -16.21 6.66 19.80
CA ASP A 41 -17.21 5.60 20.03
C ASP A 41 -18.07 5.90 21.26
N GLU A 42 -18.83 4.92 21.74
CA GLU A 42 -19.68 5.01 22.94
C GLU A 42 -18.91 5.34 24.23
N ASN A 43 -17.60 5.06 24.28
CA ASN A 43 -16.73 5.33 25.43
C ASN A 43 -16.04 6.70 25.34
N GLY A 44 -16.41 7.51 24.38
CA GLY A 44 -15.91 8.88 24.18
C GLY A 44 -14.84 9.01 23.10
N LEU A 45 -14.24 10.21 23.06
CA LEU A 45 -13.29 10.62 22.05
C LEU A 45 -11.85 10.32 22.48
N LEU A 46 -11.04 9.89 21.51
CA LEU A 46 -9.59 9.82 21.60
C LEU A 46 -8.98 10.79 20.59
N ASP A 47 -7.99 11.56 21.04
CA ASP A 47 -7.13 12.39 20.23
C ASP A 47 -5.71 11.80 20.25
N LEU A 48 -5.26 11.23 19.11
CA LEU A 48 -4.07 10.41 18.99
C LEU A 48 -3.13 10.96 17.91
N PRO A 49 -1.84 10.61 17.93
CA PRO A 49 -0.97 10.88 16.79
C PRO A 49 -1.46 10.09 15.56
N LEU A 50 -1.17 10.61 14.37
CA LEU A 50 -1.42 9.88 13.12
C LEU A 50 -0.63 8.56 13.11
N PRO A 51 -1.18 7.50 12.47
CA PRO A 51 -0.46 6.24 12.34
C PRO A 51 0.82 6.44 11.53
N LYS A 52 1.88 5.76 11.94
CA LYS A 52 3.19 5.71 11.23
C LYS A 52 3.04 5.17 9.80
N LEU A 53 2.09 4.28 9.57
CA LEU A 53 1.80 3.73 8.24
C LEU A 53 1.17 4.80 7.34
N ILE A 54 1.70 4.94 6.13
CA ILE A 54 1.36 6.01 5.19
C ILE A 54 0.13 5.65 4.35
N GLY A 55 -0.81 6.59 4.21
CA GLY A 55 -1.97 6.53 3.33
C GLY A 55 -3.30 6.72 4.06
N ALA A 56 -4.29 7.30 3.38
CA ALA A 56 -5.61 7.57 3.96
C ALA A 56 -6.33 6.29 4.43
N HIS A 57 -6.13 5.18 3.73
CA HIS A 57 -6.64 3.88 4.14
C HIS A 57 -6.08 3.40 5.49
N GLN A 58 -4.91 3.89 5.91
CA GLN A 58 -4.32 3.56 7.21
C GLN A 58 -5.06 4.26 8.36
N ILE A 59 -5.71 5.39 8.12
CA ILE A 59 -6.64 6.01 9.07
C ILE A 59 -7.78 5.03 9.39
N GLN A 60 -8.40 4.44 8.36
CA GLN A 60 -9.47 3.48 8.54
C GLN A 60 -8.98 2.19 9.23
N ASN A 61 -7.81 1.68 8.84
CA ASN A 61 -7.19 0.52 9.47
C ASN A 61 -6.90 0.78 10.97
N ALA A 62 -6.40 1.96 11.31
CA ALA A 62 -6.21 2.39 12.70
C ALA A 62 -7.52 2.42 13.47
N GLY A 63 -8.61 2.90 12.85
CA GLY A 63 -9.94 2.88 13.45
C GLY A 63 -10.44 1.49 13.79
N ILE A 64 -10.28 0.53 12.88
CA ILE A 64 -10.64 -0.86 13.12
C ILE A 64 -9.82 -1.43 14.29
N ALA A 65 -8.52 -1.16 14.32
CA ALA A 65 -7.64 -1.60 15.40
C ALA A 65 -8.06 -0.99 16.76
N LEU A 66 -8.32 0.32 16.81
CA LEU A 66 -8.76 1.02 18.02
C LEU A 66 -10.11 0.51 18.52
N ALA A 67 -11.10 0.36 17.64
CA ALA A 67 -12.40 -0.21 17.98
C ALA A 67 -12.26 -1.62 18.56
N THR A 68 -11.38 -2.44 17.97
CA THR A 68 -11.10 -3.79 18.45
C THR A 68 -10.42 -3.79 19.82
N LEU A 69 -9.40 -2.94 20.00
CA LEU A 69 -8.67 -2.84 21.28
C LEU A 69 -9.58 -2.35 22.41
N ARG A 70 -10.46 -1.37 22.15
CA ARG A 70 -11.46 -0.93 23.13
C ARG A 70 -12.47 -2.02 23.45
N TYR A 71 -12.98 -2.73 22.46
CA TYR A 71 -13.89 -3.85 22.68
C TYR A 71 -13.24 -4.95 23.54
N LEU A 72 -11.93 -5.16 23.40
CA LEU A 72 -11.16 -6.11 24.22
C LEU A 72 -10.74 -5.54 25.58
N GLY A 73 -11.20 -4.36 25.96
CA GLY A 73 -10.93 -3.73 27.26
C GLY A 73 -9.48 -3.30 27.45
N LYS A 74 -8.76 -2.98 26.36
CA LYS A 74 -7.39 -2.46 26.45
C LYS A 74 -7.38 -1.00 26.89
N GLU A 75 -6.36 -0.64 27.67
CA GLU A 75 -6.21 0.72 28.20
C GLU A 75 -5.82 1.73 27.13
N ASN A 76 -6.36 2.93 27.21
CA ASN A 76 -6.10 4.04 26.28
C ASN A 76 -4.60 4.43 26.22
N SER A 77 -3.85 4.22 27.31
CA SER A 77 -2.41 4.48 27.40
C SER A 77 -1.56 3.72 26.36
N SER A 78 -2.06 2.58 25.86
CA SER A 78 -1.38 1.77 24.86
C SER A 78 -1.67 2.21 23.40
N PHE A 79 -2.68 3.04 23.18
CA PHE A 79 -3.16 3.37 21.82
C PHE A 79 -2.22 4.32 21.08
N GLU A 80 -1.65 5.30 21.78
CA GLU A 80 -0.64 6.19 21.19
C GLU A 80 0.59 5.40 20.73
N GLY A 81 1.08 4.50 21.57
CA GLY A 81 2.18 3.60 21.22
C GLY A 81 1.87 2.71 20.01
N ALA A 82 0.62 2.23 19.90
CA ALA A 82 0.18 1.46 18.74
C ALA A 82 0.22 2.30 17.44
N MET A 83 -0.21 3.56 17.48
CA MET A 83 -0.15 4.45 16.30
C MET A 83 1.29 4.73 15.87
N LEU A 84 2.17 5.07 16.81
CA LEU A 84 3.55 5.47 16.53
C LEU A 84 4.48 4.31 16.18
N ASN A 85 4.21 3.10 16.66
CA ASN A 85 5.10 1.97 16.53
C ASN A 85 4.60 0.87 15.58
N ALA A 86 3.36 0.97 15.07
CA ALA A 86 2.89 0.03 14.06
C ALA A 86 3.83 0.03 12.86
N ASP A 87 4.38 -1.13 12.55
CA ASP A 87 5.29 -1.34 11.42
C ASP A 87 4.84 -2.55 10.64
N TRP A 88 4.71 -2.39 9.33
CA TRP A 88 4.29 -3.45 8.45
C TRP A 88 5.12 -3.40 7.16
N PRO A 89 5.98 -4.39 6.92
CA PRO A 89 6.80 -4.42 5.73
C PRO A 89 5.97 -4.34 4.45
N ALA A 90 6.53 -3.70 3.43
CA ALA A 90 5.88 -3.51 2.14
C ALA A 90 4.50 -2.82 2.19
N ARG A 91 4.36 -1.79 3.03
CA ARG A 91 3.23 -0.85 3.04
C ARG A 91 3.76 0.56 2.93
N MET A 92 3.90 1.06 1.68
CA MET A 92 4.58 2.32 1.37
C MET A 92 5.87 2.46 2.18
N GLN A 93 6.64 1.37 2.24
CA GLN A 93 7.90 1.29 2.97
C GLN A 93 9.01 1.97 2.18
N ARG A 94 9.62 3.01 2.75
CA ARG A 94 10.82 3.62 2.18
C ARG A 94 12.05 2.76 2.50
N LEU A 95 12.72 2.26 1.48
CA LEU A 95 14.02 1.60 1.64
C LEU A 95 15.10 2.67 1.83
N ARG A 96 15.86 2.60 2.92
CA ARG A 96 16.88 3.61 3.28
C ARG A 96 18.30 3.06 3.27
N LYS A 97 18.44 1.74 3.16
CA LYS A 97 19.72 1.02 3.18
C LYS A 97 19.58 -0.26 2.36
N GLY A 98 20.70 -0.88 2.04
CA GLY A 98 20.77 -2.14 1.30
C GLY A 98 21.24 -1.94 -0.14
N ILE A 99 21.30 -3.04 -0.89
CA ILE A 99 21.87 -3.07 -2.25
C ILE A 99 21.16 -2.09 -3.20
N LEU A 100 19.83 -2.05 -3.17
CA LEU A 100 19.06 -1.21 -4.10
C LEU A 100 19.29 0.28 -3.86
N THR A 101 19.38 0.70 -2.60
CA THR A 101 19.67 2.10 -2.26
C THR A 101 21.10 2.48 -2.61
N SER A 102 22.03 1.53 -2.54
CA SER A 102 23.41 1.75 -2.98
C SER A 102 23.55 1.92 -4.50
N LEU A 103 22.67 1.27 -5.29
CA LEU A 103 22.59 1.46 -6.73
C LEU A 103 22.07 2.86 -7.13
N ALA A 104 21.20 3.45 -6.30
CA ALA A 104 20.51 4.70 -6.58
C ALA A 104 20.54 5.67 -5.38
N PRO A 105 21.72 6.18 -4.99
CA PRO A 105 21.91 6.91 -3.73
C PRO A 105 21.14 8.25 -3.66
N SER A 106 20.84 8.88 -4.80
CA SER A 106 20.07 10.12 -4.88
C SER A 106 18.57 9.89 -5.01
N ALA A 107 18.15 8.70 -5.44
CA ALA A 107 16.74 8.37 -5.65
C ALA A 107 16.03 7.99 -4.33
N GLU A 108 14.72 8.08 -4.35
CA GLU A 108 13.87 7.51 -3.30
C GLU A 108 13.33 6.17 -3.77
N ILE A 109 13.61 5.10 -3.03
CA ILE A 109 13.05 3.76 -3.32
C ILE A 109 11.98 3.43 -2.30
N TRP A 110 10.80 3.11 -2.81
CA TRP A 110 9.63 2.72 -2.03
C TRP A 110 9.19 1.32 -2.41
N LEU A 111 8.63 0.59 -1.46
CA LEU A 111 8.17 -0.79 -1.61
C LEU A 111 6.73 -0.91 -1.12
N ASP A 112 5.85 -1.50 -1.94
CA ASP A 112 4.47 -1.79 -1.56
C ASP A 112 3.99 -3.13 -2.12
N GLY A 113 3.28 -3.89 -1.31
CA GLY A 113 2.74 -5.21 -1.67
C GLY A 113 1.28 -5.19 -2.17
N GLY A 114 0.73 -4.00 -2.43
CA GLY A 114 -0.61 -3.85 -2.99
C GLY A 114 -0.75 -4.51 -4.37
N HIS A 115 -1.88 -5.18 -4.62
CA HIS A 115 -2.05 -6.02 -5.81
C HIS A 115 -3.52 -6.12 -6.28
N ASN A 116 -4.37 -5.19 -5.88
CA ASN A 116 -5.77 -5.10 -6.30
C ASN A 116 -6.17 -3.65 -6.58
N LYS A 117 -7.32 -3.45 -7.18
CA LYS A 117 -7.84 -2.14 -7.58
C LYS A 117 -7.86 -1.13 -6.41
N ALA A 118 -8.32 -1.54 -5.24
CA ALA A 118 -8.37 -0.66 -4.06
C ALA A 118 -6.97 -0.21 -3.62
N ALA A 119 -5.98 -1.12 -3.65
CA ALA A 119 -4.58 -0.78 -3.37
C ALA A 119 -4.01 0.19 -4.43
N GLY A 120 -4.36 0.03 -5.71
CA GLY A 120 -3.96 0.96 -6.76
C GLY A 120 -4.42 2.39 -6.49
N TYR A 121 -5.68 2.58 -6.07
CA TYR A 121 -6.19 3.89 -5.66
C TYR A 121 -5.49 4.43 -4.42
N ALA A 122 -5.31 3.61 -3.39
CA ALA A 122 -4.63 3.99 -2.15
C ALA A 122 -3.17 4.44 -2.41
N LEU A 123 -2.46 3.72 -3.28
CA LEU A 123 -1.09 4.08 -3.68
C LEU A 123 -1.06 5.38 -4.49
N SER A 124 -1.96 5.56 -5.45
CA SER A 124 -2.07 6.79 -6.23
C SER A 124 -2.28 8.02 -5.33
N GLU A 125 -3.13 7.89 -4.31
CA GLU A 125 -3.34 8.95 -3.32
C GLU A 125 -2.09 9.16 -2.46
N ALA A 126 -1.48 8.09 -1.93
CA ALA A 126 -0.30 8.17 -1.08
C ALA A 126 0.88 8.84 -1.77
N VAL A 127 1.20 8.46 -3.01
CA VAL A 127 2.28 9.09 -3.77
C VAL A 127 1.97 10.54 -4.16
N GLY A 128 0.69 10.87 -4.35
CA GLY A 128 0.25 12.24 -4.62
C GLY A 128 0.45 13.21 -3.45
N ARG A 129 0.56 12.72 -2.22
CA ARG A 129 0.84 13.51 -1.01
C ARG A 129 2.34 13.70 -0.75
N LEU A 130 3.21 12.97 -1.46
CA LEU A 130 4.65 13.11 -1.32
C LEU A 130 5.17 14.33 -2.09
N GLN A 131 6.32 14.87 -1.67
CA GLN A 131 6.98 15.98 -2.37
C GLN A 131 7.18 15.67 -3.85
N SER A 132 7.16 16.69 -4.71
CA SER A 132 7.26 16.53 -6.15
C SER A 132 8.60 15.91 -6.56
N ARG A 133 8.53 14.70 -7.15
CA ARG A 133 9.61 14.00 -7.86
C ARG A 133 8.98 13.19 -8.98
N LYS A 134 9.70 12.97 -10.07
CA LYS A 134 9.24 12.03 -11.11
C LYS A 134 9.11 10.63 -10.53
N LEU A 135 7.92 10.04 -10.69
CA LEU A 135 7.62 8.70 -10.21
C LEU A 135 7.82 7.68 -11.33
N PHE A 136 8.63 6.68 -11.06
CA PHE A 136 8.80 5.49 -11.90
C PHE A 136 8.26 4.28 -11.15
N LEU A 137 7.54 3.42 -11.87
CA LEU A 137 6.98 2.19 -11.31
C LEU A 137 7.82 0.99 -11.75
N ILE A 138 8.12 0.08 -10.83
CA ILE A 138 8.63 -1.26 -11.15
C ILE A 138 7.56 -2.23 -10.67
N VAL A 139 6.94 -2.94 -11.62
CA VAL A 139 5.74 -3.74 -11.34
C VAL A 139 5.96 -5.20 -11.70
N GLY A 140 5.72 -6.07 -10.71
CA GLY A 140 5.62 -7.52 -10.90
C GLY A 140 4.37 -8.04 -10.20
N MET A 141 3.52 -8.76 -10.93
CA MET A 141 2.22 -9.23 -10.42
C MET A 141 1.99 -10.71 -10.70
N LEU A 142 1.03 -11.30 -9.98
CA LEU A 142 0.54 -12.63 -10.28
C LEU A 142 -0.55 -12.56 -11.36
N ASN A 143 -0.60 -13.56 -12.22
CA ASN A 143 -1.58 -13.71 -13.31
C ASN A 143 -3.04 -13.92 -12.82
N THR A 144 -3.23 -14.17 -11.53
CA THR A 144 -4.54 -14.34 -10.88
C THR A 144 -5.16 -13.02 -10.40
N LYS A 145 -4.52 -11.87 -10.65
CA LYS A 145 -4.95 -10.55 -10.15
C LYS A 145 -5.52 -9.67 -11.26
N ASP A 146 -6.37 -8.71 -10.89
CA ASP A 146 -6.83 -7.64 -11.77
C ASP A 146 -5.73 -6.57 -11.91
N ILE A 147 -4.83 -6.82 -12.86
CA ILE A 147 -3.66 -5.97 -13.11
C ILE A 147 -4.08 -4.62 -13.68
N MET A 148 -5.02 -4.62 -14.62
CA MET A 148 -5.50 -3.41 -15.27
C MET A 148 -6.18 -2.48 -14.27
N GLY A 149 -7.05 -3.02 -13.41
CA GLY A 149 -7.70 -2.26 -12.34
C GLY A 149 -6.69 -1.73 -11.31
N TYR A 150 -5.62 -2.48 -11.03
CA TYR A 150 -4.54 -2.03 -10.13
C TYR A 150 -3.72 -0.88 -10.71
N MET A 151 -3.31 -0.98 -11.98
CA MET A 151 -2.41 0.00 -12.61
C MET A 151 -3.11 1.31 -12.97
N LYS A 152 -4.36 1.27 -13.43
CA LYS A 152 -5.09 2.43 -13.96
C LYS A 152 -5.05 3.67 -13.06
N PRO A 153 -5.25 3.58 -11.73
CA PRO A 153 -5.16 4.75 -10.84
C PRO A 153 -3.78 5.40 -10.76
N LEU A 154 -2.71 4.66 -11.11
CA LEU A 154 -1.33 5.13 -11.04
C LEU A 154 -0.87 5.82 -12.33
N LEU A 155 -1.61 5.71 -13.42
CA LEU A 155 -1.23 6.23 -14.73
C LEU A 155 -0.91 7.72 -14.70
N SER A 156 -1.78 8.54 -14.11
CA SER A 156 -1.61 10.01 -14.06
C SER A 156 -0.51 10.46 -13.08
N ARG A 157 0.07 9.55 -12.32
CA ARG A 157 1.06 9.84 -11.28
C ARG A 157 2.49 9.48 -11.68
N SER A 158 2.64 8.59 -12.65
CA SER A 158 3.94 8.03 -13.03
C SER A 158 4.44 8.54 -14.37
N THR A 159 5.77 8.57 -14.50
CA THR A 159 6.46 8.89 -15.75
C THR A 159 6.51 7.66 -16.65
N ASN A 160 7.10 6.56 -16.17
CA ASN A 160 7.23 5.30 -16.89
C ASN A 160 6.96 4.11 -15.97
N LEU A 161 6.68 2.95 -16.57
CA LEU A 161 6.53 1.68 -15.88
C LEU A 161 7.54 0.65 -16.40
N TYR A 162 8.19 -0.06 -15.50
CA TYR A 162 9.07 -1.21 -15.79
C TYR A 162 8.39 -2.48 -15.33
N GLY A 163 8.11 -3.39 -16.28
CA GLY A 163 7.56 -4.72 -15.98
C GLY A 163 8.67 -5.71 -15.65
N VAL A 164 8.51 -6.45 -14.57
CA VAL A 164 9.43 -7.52 -14.14
C VAL A 164 8.66 -8.78 -13.82
N SER A 165 9.30 -9.93 -14.02
CA SER A 165 8.81 -11.21 -13.50
C SER A 165 9.20 -11.36 -12.02
N ILE A 166 8.39 -12.08 -11.23
CA ILE A 166 8.70 -12.34 -9.82
C ILE A 166 9.57 -13.60 -9.73
N PRO A 167 10.82 -13.51 -9.28
CA PRO A 167 11.71 -14.66 -9.21
C PRO A 167 11.17 -15.78 -8.32
N GLY A 168 11.21 -17.03 -8.81
CA GLY A 168 10.81 -18.22 -8.05
C GLY A 168 9.30 -18.40 -7.85
N GLU A 169 8.46 -17.54 -8.46
CA GLU A 169 7.00 -17.61 -8.36
C GLU A 169 6.39 -18.17 -9.65
N ALA A 170 5.77 -19.36 -9.57
CA ALA A 170 5.20 -20.03 -10.74
C ALA A 170 3.99 -19.31 -11.35
N ALA A 171 3.23 -18.59 -10.53
CA ALA A 171 2.06 -17.82 -10.97
C ALA A 171 2.42 -16.38 -11.36
N THR A 172 3.72 -16.07 -11.53
CA THR A 172 4.14 -14.74 -11.98
C THR A 172 3.64 -14.46 -13.39
N MET A 173 3.19 -13.21 -13.62
CA MET A 173 3.17 -12.71 -14.99
C MET A 173 4.59 -12.50 -15.50
N THR A 174 4.80 -12.73 -16.78
CA THR A 174 6.08 -12.36 -17.40
C THR A 174 6.22 -10.84 -17.50
N ALA A 175 7.44 -10.37 -17.61
CA ALA A 175 7.71 -8.95 -17.80
C ALA A 175 7.03 -8.42 -19.09
N GLU A 176 7.01 -9.24 -20.17
CA GLU A 176 6.36 -8.93 -21.46
C GLU A 176 4.85 -8.78 -21.30
N GLU A 177 4.19 -9.73 -20.61
CA GLU A 177 2.74 -9.68 -20.36
C GLU A 177 2.38 -8.47 -19.51
N THR A 178 3.15 -8.20 -18.46
CA THR A 178 2.98 -7.02 -17.60
C THR A 178 3.08 -5.72 -18.39
N VAL A 179 4.10 -5.59 -19.25
CA VAL A 179 4.31 -4.42 -20.11
C VAL A 179 3.21 -4.29 -21.14
N LYS A 180 2.76 -5.39 -21.75
CA LYS A 180 1.64 -5.36 -22.71
C LYS A 180 0.39 -4.76 -22.07
N ILE A 181 -0.01 -5.26 -20.90
CA ILE A 181 -1.18 -4.75 -20.18
C ILE A 181 -0.98 -3.29 -19.76
N ALA A 182 0.22 -2.93 -19.30
CA ALA A 182 0.53 -1.54 -18.92
C ALA A 182 0.35 -0.59 -20.12
N ARG A 183 0.80 -0.98 -21.32
CA ARG A 183 0.59 -0.20 -22.56
C ARG A 183 -0.87 -0.11 -22.94
N ASP A 184 -1.65 -1.19 -22.79
CA ASP A 184 -3.09 -1.18 -23.03
C ASP A 184 -3.84 -0.22 -22.08
N VAL A 185 -3.33 -0.01 -20.87
CA VAL A 185 -3.80 0.99 -19.90
C VAL A 185 -3.39 2.40 -20.28
N GLY A 186 -2.31 2.58 -21.05
CA GLY A 186 -1.80 3.87 -21.53
C GLY A 186 -0.43 4.27 -20.96
N PHE A 187 0.29 3.39 -20.26
CA PHE A 187 1.64 3.69 -19.79
C PHE A 187 2.68 3.65 -20.91
N GLU A 188 3.68 4.50 -20.81
CA GLU A 188 4.97 4.22 -21.41
C GLU A 188 5.64 3.13 -20.56
N ALA A 189 5.77 1.92 -21.12
CA ALA A 189 6.21 0.75 -20.38
C ALA A 189 7.38 0.04 -21.06
N VAL A 190 8.33 -0.43 -20.24
CA VAL A 190 9.59 -1.06 -20.64
C VAL A 190 9.70 -2.42 -19.96
N ILE A 191 10.13 -3.44 -20.71
CA ILE A 191 10.48 -4.75 -20.19
C ILE A 191 11.83 -4.63 -19.47
N SER A 192 11.91 -5.15 -18.25
CA SER A 192 13.18 -5.26 -17.52
C SER A 192 13.43 -6.68 -17.07
N GLU A 193 14.69 -7.11 -17.11
CA GLU A 193 15.10 -8.44 -16.69
C GLU A 193 14.84 -8.66 -15.20
N ASP A 194 15.17 -7.65 -14.39
CA ASP A 194 14.97 -7.65 -12.93
C ASP A 194 14.83 -6.22 -12.38
N VAL A 195 14.62 -6.12 -11.07
CA VAL A 195 14.43 -4.84 -10.37
C VAL A 195 15.71 -4.00 -10.38
N GLU A 196 16.87 -4.61 -10.24
CA GLU A 196 18.17 -3.94 -10.25
C GLU A 196 18.45 -3.30 -11.61
N SER A 197 18.16 -4.00 -12.70
CA SER A 197 18.29 -3.50 -14.07
C SER A 197 17.33 -2.34 -14.34
N ALA A 198 16.06 -2.46 -13.88
CA ALA A 198 15.10 -1.37 -13.96
C ALA A 198 15.59 -0.12 -13.22
N ILE A 199 16.11 -0.27 -11.99
CA ILE A 199 16.66 0.85 -11.20
C ILE A 199 17.82 1.51 -11.95
N ARG A 200 18.77 0.72 -12.51
CA ARG A 200 19.90 1.28 -13.28
C ARG A 200 19.44 2.08 -14.50
N ASP A 201 18.39 1.66 -15.17
CA ASP A 201 17.86 2.36 -16.33
C ASP A 201 17.07 3.62 -15.94
N ILE A 202 16.37 3.59 -14.82
CA ILE A 202 15.67 4.76 -14.26
C ILE A 202 16.66 5.86 -13.88
N ILE A 203 17.73 5.54 -13.15
CA ILE A 203 18.71 6.55 -12.69
C ILE A 203 19.52 7.17 -13.82
N LYS A 204 19.65 6.51 -14.97
CA LYS A 204 20.21 7.13 -16.19
C LYS A 204 19.29 8.22 -16.76
N GLN A 205 17.97 8.12 -16.54
CA GLN A 205 16.98 9.09 -16.99
C GLN A 205 16.80 10.22 -15.98
N ASP A 206 16.77 9.87 -14.68
CA ASP A 206 16.61 10.81 -13.58
C ASP A 206 17.23 10.20 -12.30
N ASP A 207 18.38 10.69 -11.89
CA ASP A 207 19.10 10.22 -10.70
C ASP A 207 18.40 10.62 -9.40
N ASN A 208 17.50 11.63 -9.46
CA ASN A 208 16.68 12.09 -8.33
C ASN A 208 15.26 11.52 -8.36
N ALA A 209 15.04 10.42 -9.08
CA ALA A 209 13.74 9.79 -9.24
C ALA A 209 13.14 9.31 -7.91
N ARG A 210 11.82 9.18 -7.91
CA ARG A 210 11.09 8.32 -6.96
C ARG A 210 10.75 7.01 -7.66
N ILE A 211 11.19 5.90 -7.11
CA ILE A 211 10.98 4.56 -7.63
C ILE A 211 10.03 3.82 -6.68
N LEU A 212 8.90 3.34 -7.19
CA LEU A 212 7.96 2.51 -6.44
C LEU A 212 7.97 1.09 -7.01
N ILE A 213 8.48 0.15 -6.21
CA ILE A 213 8.45 -1.29 -6.50
C ILE A 213 7.15 -1.82 -5.92
N CYS A 214 6.27 -2.39 -6.76
CA CYS A 214 4.92 -2.75 -6.32
C CYS A 214 4.26 -3.85 -7.16
N GLY A 215 3.03 -4.24 -6.78
CA GLY A 215 2.17 -5.17 -7.51
C GLY A 215 2.06 -6.55 -6.87
N SER A 216 2.93 -6.92 -5.92
CA SER A 216 2.86 -8.24 -5.27
C SER A 216 3.58 -8.27 -3.93
N LEU A 217 3.01 -9.00 -2.96
CA LEU A 217 3.70 -9.35 -1.72
C LEU A 217 4.88 -10.31 -1.97
N TYR A 218 4.79 -11.17 -2.98
CA TYR A 218 5.89 -12.07 -3.36
C TYR A 218 7.09 -11.29 -3.92
N LEU A 219 6.85 -10.29 -4.78
CA LEU A 219 7.91 -9.39 -5.23
C LEU A 219 8.51 -8.65 -4.03
N ALA A 220 7.67 -8.10 -3.16
CA ALA A 220 8.12 -7.38 -1.98
C ALA A 220 8.95 -8.26 -1.04
N GLY A 221 8.56 -9.50 -0.82
CA GLY A 221 9.33 -10.48 -0.04
C GLY A 221 10.71 -10.76 -0.63
N ASN A 222 10.78 -10.97 -1.96
CA ASN A 222 12.05 -11.14 -2.68
C ASN A 222 12.97 -9.92 -2.50
N ILE A 223 12.41 -8.72 -2.63
CA ILE A 223 13.18 -7.48 -2.46
C ILE A 223 13.70 -7.33 -1.03
N LEU A 224 12.87 -7.56 -0.02
CA LEU A 224 13.29 -7.44 1.38
C LEU A 224 14.39 -8.45 1.73
N GLN A 225 14.29 -9.68 1.21
CA GLN A 225 15.30 -10.71 1.44
C GLN A 225 16.66 -10.35 0.81
N LYS A 226 16.65 -9.81 -0.42
CA LYS A 226 17.88 -9.43 -1.14
C LYS A 226 18.50 -8.13 -0.65
N ASN A 227 17.67 -7.23 -0.11
CA ASN A 227 18.08 -5.89 0.30
C ASN A 227 18.45 -5.79 1.79
N SER A 228 18.47 -6.94 2.50
CA SER A 228 18.84 -7.04 3.92
C SER A 228 20.33 -6.93 4.15
#